data_f9ce3b3deb5bb7c149be575e2c15e00c
#
_entry.id   f9ce3b3deb5bb7c149be575e2c15e00c
#
_cell.length_a   1.000
_cell.length_b   1.000
_cell.length_c   1.000
_cell.angle_alpha   90.00
_cell.angle_beta   90.00
_cell.angle_gamma   90.00
#
_symmetry.space_group_name_H-M   'P 1'
#
loop_
_entity.id
_entity.type
_entity.pdbx_description
1 polymer ?
#
loop_
_entity_poly.entity_id
_entity_poly.type
_entity_poly.pdbx_seq_one_letter_code
_entity_poly.pdbx_strand_id
1 'polypeptide(L)'
;MESIISIAHFKMQFGKTEVIKDLSFEVKRGETFGFLGSNGSGKTTTIRALLGIYQPTAGELLVGSKPYSVSSGIKLGYLPEERGLYKKEPVIDIMTYFGQLKGMSRLDARQKSLDFLKRVDLLDKAKTRLDKLSGGQQQKVQLGITVIDNPELLILDEPTKGFDPVNRRLLMEIIEEHQAKGATVVMITHQMEEVERLCDRILLLKDGAARAYGTVASVRKQFGGKSLDDIFVQVYSRNNEEKQNA
;
A
#
# COMPACT_ATOMS: atom_id res chain seq x y z
N MET A 1 -3.44 -21.87 -3.06
CA MET A 1 -2.31 -20.90 -3.03
C MET A 1 -2.08 -20.52 -1.57
N GLU A 2 -0.84 -20.43 -1.16
CA GLU A 2 -0.45 -20.06 0.20
C GLU A 2 -0.70 -18.56 0.44
N SER A 3 -1.17 -18.21 1.65
CA SER A 3 -1.37 -16.81 2.05
C SER A 3 -0.04 -16.18 2.47
N ILE A 4 0.28 -14.98 1.96
CA ILE A 4 1.43 -14.19 2.39
C ILE A 4 1.07 -13.26 3.55
N ILE A 5 -0.19 -12.82 3.63
CA ILE A 5 -0.75 -12.07 4.76
C ILE A 5 -1.93 -12.86 5.29
N SER A 6 -1.96 -13.04 6.61
CA SER A 6 -3.10 -13.60 7.34
C SER A 6 -3.42 -12.69 8.53
N ILE A 7 -4.65 -12.22 8.60
CA ILE A 7 -5.16 -11.43 9.70
C ILE A 7 -6.39 -12.14 10.25
N ALA A 8 -6.36 -12.49 11.54
CA ALA A 8 -7.42 -13.22 12.22
C ALA A 8 -7.89 -12.48 13.49
N HIS A 9 -9.16 -12.13 13.52
CA HIS A 9 -9.84 -11.47 14.65
C HIS A 9 -9.12 -10.23 15.17
N PHE A 10 -8.49 -9.47 14.25
CA PHE A 10 -7.72 -8.28 14.59
C PHE A 10 -8.62 -7.19 15.18
N LYS A 11 -8.23 -6.69 16.37
CA LYS A 11 -8.84 -5.56 17.04
C LYS A 11 -7.79 -4.52 17.36
N MET A 12 -8.17 -3.23 17.25
CA MET A 12 -7.28 -2.13 17.57
C MET A 12 -8.03 -1.00 18.26
N GLN A 13 -7.52 -0.61 19.43
CA GLN A 13 -8.06 0.47 20.23
C GLN A 13 -6.96 1.44 20.65
N PHE A 14 -7.23 2.73 20.55
CA PHE A 14 -6.37 3.80 21.08
C PHE A 14 -7.12 4.54 22.19
N GLY A 15 -6.68 4.37 23.44
CA GLY A 15 -7.38 4.90 24.59
C GLY A 15 -8.82 4.34 24.65
N LYS A 16 -9.82 5.20 24.49
CA LYS A 16 -11.26 4.81 24.46
C LYS A 16 -11.81 4.61 23.05
N THR A 17 -11.02 4.88 22.02
CA THR A 17 -11.49 4.83 20.62
C THR A 17 -11.16 3.48 20.01
N GLU A 18 -12.16 2.68 19.69
CA GLU A 18 -12.03 1.44 18.95
C GLU A 18 -11.96 1.77 17.45
N VAL A 19 -10.79 1.50 16.83
CA VAL A 19 -10.52 1.78 15.43
C VAL A 19 -10.80 0.56 14.55
N ILE A 20 -10.44 -0.63 15.02
CA ILE A 20 -10.76 -1.91 14.37
C ILE A 20 -11.50 -2.79 15.39
N LYS A 21 -12.68 -3.26 15.01
CA LYS A 21 -13.59 -4.02 15.88
C LYS A 21 -13.33 -5.52 15.84
N ASP A 22 -13.32 -6.07 14.64
CA ASP A 22 -13.00 -7.47 14.35
C ASP A 22 -12.74 -7.58 12.85
N LEU A 23 -11.49 -7.79 12.47
CA LEU A 23 -11.08 -7.83 11.07
C LEU A 23 -10.32 -9.12 10.79
N SER A 24 -10.86 -9.92 9.85
CA SER A 24 -10.23 -11.15 9.38
C SER A 24 -10.19 -11.17 7.85
N PHE A 25 -9.00 -11.37 7.29
CA PHE A 25 -8.82 -11.58 5.85
C PHE A 25 -7.44 -12.15 5.55
N GLU A 26 -7.27 -12.62 4.33
CA GLU A 26 -6.01 -13.17 3.81
C GLU A 26 -5.66 -12.51 2.48
N VAL A 27 -4.37 -12.38 2.21
CA VAL A 27 -3.81 -12.04 0.90
C VAL A 27 -2.96 -13.21 0.42
N LYS A 28 -3.25 -13.69 -0.79
CA LYS A 28 -2.54 -14.84 -1.39
C LYS A 28 -1.25 -14.39 -2.05
N ARG A 29 -0.25 -15.28 -2.11
CA ARG A 29 1.00 -15.01 -2.83
C ARG A 29 0.72 -14.75 -4.31
N GLY A 30 1.34 -13.71 -4.85
CA GLY A 30 1.26 -13.32 -6.26
C GLY A 30 -0.03 -12.62 -6.68
N GLU A 31 -0.99 -12.37 -5.76
CA GLU A 31 -2.18 -11.57 -6.09
C GLU A 31 -1.95 -10.06 -5.87
N THR A 32 -2.72 -9.26 -6.56
CA THR A 32 -2.91 -7.84 -6.22
C THR A 32 -4.20 -7.68 -5.44
N PHE A 33 -4.07 -7.21 -4.21
CA PHE A 33 -5.15 -7.05 -3.25
C PHE A 33 -5.46 -5.59 -2.99
N GLY A 34 -6.71 -5.17 -3.25
CA GLY A 34 -7.20 -3.82 -2.96
C GLY A 34 -7.75 -3.71 -1.54
N PHE A 35 -7.14 -2.86 -0.72
CA PHE A 35 -7.64 -2.55 0.62
C PHE A 35 -8.31 -1.18 0.61
N LEU A 36 -9.64 -1.17 0.49
CA LEU A 36 -10.44 0.00 0.19
C LEU A 36 -11.14 0.55 1.42
N GLY A 37 -11.39 1.85 1.42
CA GLY A 37 -12.14 2.48 2.50
C GLY A 37 -11.96 3.99 2.53
N SER A 38 -12.87 4.71 3.18
CA SER A 38 -12.73 6.15 3.40
C SER A 38 -11.58 6.48 4.36
N ASN A 39 -11.20 7.76 4.40
CA ASN A 39 -10.24 8.23 5.40
C ASN A 39 -10.79 7.95 6.81
N GLY A 40 -9.90 7.51 7.70
CA GLY A 40 -10.28 7.14 9.07
C GLY A 40 -10.95 5.77 9.23
N SER A 41 -11.15 4.98 8.17
CA SER A 41 -11.77 3.63 8.28
C SER A 41 -10.89 2.59 8.99
N GLY A 42 -9.57 2.87 9.17
CA GLY A 42 -8.64 1.98 9.85
C GLY A 42 -7.61 1.29 8.94
N LYS A 43 -7.55 1.59 7.63
CA LYS A 43 -6.62 0.96 6.67
C LYS A 43 -5.15 1.11 7.07
N THR A 44 -4.68 2.34 7.21
CA THR A 44 -3.29 2.63 7.61
C THR A 44 -2.98 2.06 9.00
N THR A 45 -3.95 2.08 9.93
CA THR A 45 -3.82 1.46 11.24
C THR A 45 -3.59 -0.04 11.14
N THR A 46 -4.36 -0.73 10.27
CA THR A 46 -4.20 -2.18 10.02
C THR A 46 -2.83 -2.50 9.44
N ILE A 47 -2.36 -1.72 8.45
CA ILE A 47 -1.03 -1.93 7.87
C ILE A 47 0.08 -1.66 8.90
N ARG A 48 -0.02 -0.59 9.67
CA ARG A 48 0.98 -0.30 10.73
C ARG A 48 1.00 -1.39 11.81
N ALA A 49 -0.14 -1.99 12.16
CA ALA A 49 -0.19 -3.13 13.06
C ALA A 49 0.42 -4.40 12.40
N LEU A 50 0.11 -4.68 11.13
CA LEU A 50 0.69 -5.78 10.36
C LEU A 50 2.23 -5.69 10.29
N LEU A 51 2.76 -4.47 10.15
CA LEU A 51 4.20 -4.19 10.11
C LEU A 51 4.87 -4.13 11.50
N GLY A 52 4.12 -4.41 12.58
CA GLY A 52 4.63 -4.39 13.96
C GLY A 52 4.91 -2.98 14.52
N ILE A 53 4.44 -1.92 13.84
CA ILE A 53 4.58 -0.53 14.30
C ILE A 53 3.58 -0.27 15.45
N TYR A 54 2.38 -0.87 15.35
CA TYR A 54 1.38 -0.82 16.43
C TYR A 54 1.16 -2.21 17.00
N GLN A 55 1.07 -2.30 18.33
CA GLN A 55 0.70 -3.53 19.01
C GLN A 55 -0.82 -3.72 18.89
N PRO A 56 -1.32 -4.85 18.35
CA PRO A 56 -2.74 -5.14 18.29
C PRO A 56 -3.34 -5.26 19.69
N THR A 57 -4.58 -4.82 19.86
CA THR A 57 -5.32 -5.02 21.12
C THR A 57 -5.73 -6.50 21.28
N ALA A 58 -6.08 -7.16 20.17
CA ALA A 58 -6.36 -8.59 20.12
C ALA A 58 -6.24 -9.10 18.67
N GLY A 59 -6.23 -10.41 18.50
CA GLY A 59 -6.12 -11.07 17.20
C GLY A 59 -4.69 -11.30 16.77
N GLU A 60 -4.52 -11.89 15.59
CA GLU A 60 -3.24 -12.28 15.04
C GLU A 60 -3.04 -11.66 13.65
N LEU A 61 -1.84 -11.12 13.41
CA LEU A 61 -1.43 -10.56 12.12
C LEU A 61 -0.10 -11.20 11.71
N LEU A 62 -0.11 -11.92 10.59
CA LEU A 62 1.04 -12.67 10.10
C LEU A 62 1.44 -12.21 8.70
N VAL A 63 2.76 -12.16 8.46
CA VAL A 63 3.37 -12.03 7.13
C VAL A 63 4.21 -13.29 6.88
N GLY A 64 3.82 -14.10 5.90
CA GLY A 64 4.19 -15.51 5.83
C GLY A 64 3.49 -16.28 6.96
N SER A 65 4.24 -17.00 7.76
CA SER A 65 3.70 -17.80 8.89
C SER A 65 4.02 -17.21 10.27
N LYS A 66 4.46 -15.95 10.35
CA LYS A 66 4.94 -15.31 11.59
C LYS A 66 4.54 -13.84 11.64
N PRO A 67 4.44 -13.21 12.83
CA PRO A 67 4.42 -11.77 12.95
C PRO A 67 5.59 -11.16 12.17
N TYR A 68 5.33 -10.06 11.48
CA TYR A 68 6.36 -9.43 10.65
C TYR A 68 7.55 -8.95 11.50
N SER A 69 8.74 -9.28 11.02
CA SER A 69 9.99 -8.70 11.49
C SER A 69 10.95 -8.55 10.32
N VAL A 70 11.92 -7.66 10.44
CA VAL A 70 12.96 -7.46 9.40
C VAL A 70 13.73 -8.77 9.13
N SER A 71 13.83 -9.65 10.11
CA SER A 71 14.47 -10.97 10.01
C SER A 71 13.55 -12.08 9.48
N SER A 72 12.30 -11.78 9.11
CA SER A 72 11.33 -12.79 8.61
C SER A 72 11.73 -13.46 7.30
N GLY A 73 12.72 -12.89 6.58
CA GLY A 73 13.19 -13.38 5.28
C GLY A 73 12.32 -12.92 4.11
N ILE A 74 11.20 -12.28 4.36
CA ILE A 74 10.32 -11.74 3.31
C ILE A 74 10.79 -10.33 2.94
N LYS A 75 11.18 -10.15 1.68
CA LYS A 75 11.50 -8.83 1.15
C LYS A 75 10.24 -7.99 1.01
N LEU A 76 10.13 -7.00 1.88
CA LEU A 76 9.00 -6.08 1.90
C LEU A 76 9.36 -4.71 1.32
N GLY A 77 8.51 -4.20 0.44
CA GLY A 77 8.48 -2.81 0.02
C GLY A 77 7.24 -2.12 0.60
N TYR A 78 7.42 -1.11 1.43
CA TYR A 78 6.30 -0.30 1.95
C TYR A 78 6.42 1.14 1.46
N LEU A 79 5.39 1.60 0.76
CA LEU A 79 5.22 3.00 0.35
C LEU A 79 4.13 3.61 1.25
N PRO A 80 4.47 4.38 2.27
CA PRO A 80 3.48 5.07 3.10
C PRO A 80 2.88 6.27 2.37
N GLU A 81 1.67 6.66 2.74
CA GLU A 81 1.03 7.90 2.25
C GLU A 81 1.86 9.15 2.59
N GLU A 82 2.47 9.16 3.78
CA GLU A 82 3.30 10.28 4.25
C GLU A 82 4.73 10.19 3.73
N ARG A 83 5.30 11.34 3.36
CA ARG A 83 6.66 11.44 2.84
C ARG A 83 7.66 11.55 3.99
N GLY A 84 8.19 10.41 4.44
CA GLY A 84 9.10 10.29 5.59
C GLY A 84 10.60 10.27 5.26
N LEU A 85 11.04 10.74 4.08
CA LEU A 85 12.45 10.67 3.68
C LEU A 85 13.30 11.84 4.22
N TYR A 86 14.63 11.64 4.25
CA TYR A 86 15.63 12.65 4.62
C TYR A 86 15.66 13.83 3.64
N LYS A 87 14.93 14.91 3.96
CA LYS A 87 14.65 16.01 3.03
C LYS A 87 15.86 16.80 2.60
N LYS A 88 16.91 16.86 3.42
CA LYS A 88 18.10 17.72 3.18
C LYS A 88 19.23 17.02 2.41
N GLU A 89 19.11 15.73 2.13
CA GLU A 89 20.10 14.92 1.46
C GLU A 89 19.87 14.84 -0.06
N PRO A 90 20.92 14.64 -0.88
CA PRO A 90 20.79 14.38 -2.30
C PRO A 90 19.98 13.10 -2.58
N VAL A 91 19.17 13.14 -3.63
CA VAL A 91 18.29 12.02 -4.01
C VAL A 91 19.05 10.70 -4.16
N ILE A 92 20.21 10.73 -4.86
CA ILE A 92 21.00 9.52 -5.10
C ILE A 92 21.58 8.93 -3.82
N ASP A 93 21.93 9.78 -2.84
CA ASP A 93 22.50 9.32 -1.59
C ASP A 93 21.42 8.68 -0.69
N ILE A 94 20.22 9.27 -0.66
CA ILE A 94 19.05 8.69 0.03
C ILE A 94 18.72 7.31 -0.57
N MET A 95 18.58 7.22 -1.89
CA MET A 95 18.20 5.97 -2.56
C MET A 95 19.27 4.89 -2.34
N THR A 96 20.56 5.25 -2.46
CA THR A 96 21.67 4.34 -2.21
C THR A 96 21.66 3.84 -0.76
N TYR A 97 21.46 4.73 0.21
CA TYR A 97 21.40 4.40 1.63
C TYR A 97 20.27 3.39 1.93
N PHE A 98 19.06 3.65 1.43
CA PHE A 98 17.96 2.71 1.62
C PHE A 98 18.18 1.37 0.91
N GLY A 99 18.82 1.36 -0.27
CA GLY A 99 19.24 0.12 -0.91
C GLY A 99 20.21 -0.70 -0.04
N GLN A 100 21.18 -0.02 0.61
CA GLN A 100 22.10 -0.68 1.55
C GLN A 100 21.38 -1.22 2.80
N LEU A 101 20.41 -0.48 3.36
CA LEU A 101 19.59 -0.97 4.48
C LEU A 101 18.79 -2.22 4.12
N LYS A 102 18.46 -2.39 2.83
CA LYS A 102 17.80 -3.58 2.29
C LYS A 102 18.79 -4.70 1.90
N GLY A 103 20.07 -4.59 2.31
CA GLY A 103 21.09 -5.61 2.12
C GLY A 103 21.83 -5.57 0.79
N MET A 104 21.67 -4.54 -0.03
CA MET A 104 22.40 -4.38 -1.29
C MET A 104 23.83 -3.85 -1.05
N SER A 105 24.76 -4.19 -1.94
CA SER A 105 26.05 -3.50 -1.98
C SER A 105 25.84 -2.02 -2.33
N ARG A 106 26.73 -1.14 -1.87
CA ARG A 106 26.67 0.29 -2.19
C ARG A 106 26.71 0.53 -3.71
N LEU A 107 27.50 -0.26 -4.44
CA LEU A 107 27.63 -0.16 -5.89
C LEU A 107 26.31 -0.51 -6.59
N ASP A 108 25.72 -1.66 -6.24
CA ASP A 108 24.46 -2.12 -6.84
C ASP A 108 23.30 -1.17 -6.48
N ALA A 109 23.21 -0.75 -5.21
CA ALA A 109 22.20 0.20 -4.77
C ALA A 109 22.27 1.50 -5.55
N ARG A 110 23.50 2.04 -5.75
CA ARG A 110 23.71 3.26 -6.51
C ARG A 110 23.35 3.07 -7.99
N GLN A 111 23.79 1.96 -8.62
CA GLN A 111 23.48 1.69 -10.02
C GLN A 111 21.97 1.58 -10.25
N LYS A 112 21.28 0.75 -9.46
CA LYS A 112 19.82 0.60 -9.56
C LYS A 112 19.07 1.91 -9.28
N SER A 113 19.60 2.74 -8.37
CA SER A 113 19.02 4.07 -8.13
C SER A 113 19.11 4.97 -9.35
N LEU A 114 20.27 5.00 -10.03
CA LEU A 114 20.44 5.77 -11.26
C LEU A 114 19.54 5.26 -12.39
N ASP A 115 19.45 3.93 -12.56
CA ASP A 115 18.58 3.31 -13.55
C ASP A 115 17.11 3.64 -13.32
N PHE A 116 16.66 3.60 -12.05
CA PHE A 116 15.31 4.00 -11.68
C PHE A 116 15.06 5.49 -11.93
N LEU A 117 15.99 6.37 -11.53
CA LEU A 117 15.89 7.82 -11.76
C LEU A 117 15.82 8.14 -13.26
N LYS A 118 16.58 7.43 -14.08
CA LYS A 118 16.51 7.55 -15.54
C LYS A 118 15.13 7.16 -16.06
N ARG A 119 14.57 6.06 -15.57
CA ARG A 119 13.24 5.56 -15.95
C ARG A 119 12.10 6.55 -15.63
N VAL A 120 12.19 7.26 -14.51
CA VAL A 120 11.16 8.20 -14.05
C VAL A 120 11.43 9.65 -14.44
N ASP A 121 12.41 9.89 -15.32
CA ASP A 121 12.84 11.22 -15.80
C ASP A 121 13.29 12.17 -14.68
N LEU A 122 14.15 11.64 -13.80
CA LEU A 122 14.75 12.38 -12.68
C LEU A 122 16.27 12.23 -12.59
N LEU A 123 16.93 11.73 -13.63
CA LEU A 123 18.37 11.49 -13.61
C LEU A 123 19.16 12.79 -13.41
N ASP A 124 18.72 13.90 -14.00
CA ASP A 124 19.30 15.23 -13.86
C ASP A 124 19.18 15.78 -12.43
N LYS A 125 18.24 15.25 -11.64
CA LYS A 125 17.99 15.59 -10.25
C LYS A 125 18.72 14.71 -9.24
N ALA A 126 19.51 13.73 -9.69
CA ALA A 126 20.18 12.76 -8.80
C ALA A 126 20.99 13.42 -7.67
N LYS A 127 21.67 14.54 -7.96
CA LYS A 127 22.46 15.31 -6.98
C LYS A 127 21.67 16.44 -6.29
N THR A 128 20.39 16.61 -6.63
CA THR A 128 19.54 17.64 -6.03
C THR A 128 19.04 17.14 -4.68
N ARG A 129 18.94 18.03 -3.70
CA ARG A 129 18.35 17.72 -2.39
C ARG A 129 16.86 17.41 -2.55
N LEU A 130 16.37 16.44 -1.79
CA LEU A 130 14.99 15.98 -1.88
C LEU A 130 13.97 17.10 -1.62
N ASP A 131 14.25 18.03 -0.70
CA ASP A 131 13.37 19.17 -0.40
C ASP A 131 13.22 20.18 -1.55
N LYS A 132 14.06 20.10 -2.57
CA LYS A 132 14.00 20.93 -3.78
C LYS A 132 13.17 20.30 -4.92
N LEU A 133 12.73 19.07 -4.75
CA LEU A 133 11.86 18.37 -5.69
C LEU A 133 10.39 18.71 -5.43
N SER A 134 9.59 18.69 -6.51
CA SER A 134 8.13 18.77 -6.38
C SER A 134 7.56 17.56 -5.62
N GLY A 135 6.34 17.67 -5.12
CA GLY A 135 5.70 16.56 -4.41
C GLY A 135 5.61 15.27 -5.23
N GLY A 136 5.26 15.36 -6.52
CA GLY A 136 5.24 14.19 -7.40
C GLY A 136 6.63 13.60 -7.65
N GLN A 137 7.66 14.44 -7.78
CA GLN A 137 9.04 13.98 -7.91
C GLN A 137 9.52 13.25 -6.63
N GLN A 138 9.20 13.78 -5.45
CA GLN A 138 9.50 13.10 -4.17
C GLN A 138 8.79 11.74 -4.07
N GLN A 139 7.54 11.65 -4.53
CA GLN A 139 6.78 10.40 -4.57
C GLN A 139 7.45 9.36 -5.50
N LYS A 140 7.94 9.78 -6.67
CA LYS A 140 8.72 8.92 -7.57
C LYS A 140 9.98 8.37 -6.87
N VAL A 141 10.73 9.23 -6.17
CA VAL A 141 11.92 8.79 -5.40
C VAL A 141 11.55 7.78 -4.33
N GLN A 142 10.47 8.03 -3.59
CA GLN A 142 9.99 7.12 -2.56
C GLN A 142 9.55 5.77 -3.13
N LEU A 143 8.86 5.77 -4.27
CA LEU A 143 8.54 4.54 -4.99
C LEU A 143 9.82 3.79 -5.40
N GLY A 144 10.82 4.48 -5.95
CA GLY A 144 12.10 3.87 -6.31
C GLY A 144 12.77 3.16 -5.14
N ILE A 145 12.80 3.79 -3.98
CA ILE A 145 13.30 3.17 -2.74
C ILE A 145 12.48 1.94 -2.35
N THR A 146 11.17 2.01 -2.53
CA THR A 146 10.25 0.92 -2.18
C THR A 146 10.53 -0.34 -3.00
N VAL A 147 10.80 -0.18 -4.31
CA VAL A 147 10.93 -1.30 -5.25
C VAL A 147 12.37 -1.71 -5.58
N ILE A 148 13.40 -1.01 -5.05
CA ILE A 148 14.81 -1.11 -5.48
C ILE A 148 15.40 -2.52 -5.37
N ASP A 149 14.95 -3.32 -4.40
CA ASP A 149 15.43 -4.67 -4.09
C ASP A 149 14.55 -5.79 -4.65
N ASN A 150 13.57 -5.45 -5.53
CA ASN A 150 12.56 -6.36 -6.05
C ASN A 150 11.85 -7.14 -4.92
N PRO A 151 11.02 -6.47 -4.12
CA PRO A 151 10.35 -7.09 -2.98
C PRO A 151 9.34 -8.16 -3.40
N GLU A 152 9.14 -9.17 -2.55
CA GLU A 152 8.12 -10.22 -2.71
C GLU A 152 6.73 -9.73 -2.30
N LEU A 153 6.68 -8.77 -1.38
CA LEU A 153 5.46 -8.13 -0.89
C LEU A 153 5.60 -6.62 -1.00
N LEU A 154 4.72 -6.02 -1.80
CA LEU A 154 4.57 -4.57 -1.94
C LEU A 154 3.31 -4.12 -1.20
N ILE A 155 3.46 -3.18 -0.28
CA ILE A 155 2.33 -2.50 0.37
C ILE A 155 2.41 -1.02 -0.03
N LEU A 156 1.38 -0.53 -0.72
CA LEU A 156 1.35 0.79 -1.33
C LEU A 156 0.15 1.57 -0.78
N ASP A 157 0.41 2.59 0.03
CA ASP A 157 -0.64 3.42 0.65
C ASP A 157 -0.81 4.71 -0.15
N GLU A 158 -1.96 4.84 -0.85
CA GLU A 158 -2.33 5.95 -1.74
C GLU A 158 -1.21 6.27 -2.77
N PRO A 159 -0.74 5.29 -3.54
CA PRO A 159 0.50 5.41 -4.32
C PRO A 159 0.43 6.48 -5.42
N THR A 160 -0.76 6.78 -5.95
CA THR A 160 -0.97 7.74 -7.04
C THR A 160 -1.40 9.11 -6.59
N LYS A 161 -1.54 9.32 -5.27
CA LYS A 161 -2.02 10.59 -4.70
C LYS A 161 -1.16 11.77 -5.14
N GLY A 162 -1.79 12.75 -5.79
CA GLY A 162 -1.12 13.96 -6.27
C GLY A 162 -0.30 13.77 -7.55
N PHE A 163 -0.46 12.66 -8.25
CA PHE A 163 0.11 12.47 -9.59
C PHE A 163 -0.84 12.98 -10.67
N ASP A 164 -0.26 13.58 -11.70
CA ASP A 164 -0.94 13.81 -12.97
C ASP A 164 -1.18 12.47 -13.71
N PRO A 165 -2.01 12.45 -14.75
CA PRO A 165 -2.33 11.21 -15.47
C PRO A 165 -1.11 10.47 -16.04
N VAL A 166 -0.07 11.19 -16.48
CA VAL A 166 1.14 10.58 -17.07
C VAL A 166 1.94 9.85 -15.99
N ASN A 167 2.17 10.52 -14.87
CA ASN A 167 2.90 9.95 -13.74
C ASN A 167 2.13 8.81 -13.07
N ARG A 168 0.79 8.90 -13.01
CA ARG A 168 -0.07 7.81 -12.55
C ARG A 168 0.11 6.56 -13.42
N ARG A 169 0.08 6.72 -14.76
CA ARG A 169 0.26 5.61 -15.70
C ARG A 169 1.63 4.93 -15.52
N LEU A 170 2.70 5.71 -15.42
CA LEU A 170 4.05 5.19 -15.19
C LEU A 170 4.14 4.37 -13.89
N LEU A 171 3.51 4.85 -12.80
CA LEU A 171 3.48 4.13 -11.53
C LEU A 171 2.71 2.80 -11.66
N MET A 172 1.57 2.81 -12.35
CA MET A 172 0.79 1.59 -12.60
C MET A 172 1.59 0.56 -13.40
N GLU A 173 2.33 0.99 -14.43
CA GLU A 173 3.23 0.12 -15.21
C GLU A 173 4.34 -0.50 -14.32
N ILE A 174 4.89 0.27 -13.38
CA ILE A 174 5.89 -0.25 -12.43
C ILE A 174 5.28 -1.32 -11.52
N ILE A 175 4.04 -1.11 -11.03
CA ILE A 175 3.33 -2.09 -10.21
C ILE A 175 3.05 -3.37 -10.99
N GLU A 176 2.52 -3.24 -12.23
CA GLU A 176 2.23 -4.37 -13.13
C GLU A 176 3.48 -5.20 -13.43
N GLU A 177 4.64 -4.56 -13.62
CA GLU A 177 5.90 -5.27 -13.82
C GLU A 177 6.35 -6.07 -12.59
N HIS A 178 6.15 -5.54 -11.38
CA HIS A 178 6.46 -6.29 -10.16
C HIS A 178 5.49 -7.45 -9.96
N GLN A 179 4.20 -7.25 -10.24
CA GLN A 179 3.19 -8.30 -10.24
C GLN A 179 3.54 -9.40 -11.25
N ALA A 180 3.90 -9.04 -12.47
CA ALA A 180 4.33 -10.00 -13.51
C ALA A 180 5.56 -10.83 -13.11
N LYS A 181 6.41 -10.31 -12.22
CA LYS A 181 7.55 -11.03 -11.63
C LYS A 181 7.16 -11.88 -10.40
N GLY A 182 5.88 -11.97 -10.07
CA GLY A 182 5.35 -12.77 -8.97
C GLY A 182 5.28 -12.06 -7.61
N ALA A 183 5.51 -10.75 -7.55
CA ALA A 183 5.32 -10.00 -6.32
C ALA A 183 3.84 -9.95 -5.93
N THR A 184 3.57 -10.08 -4.64
CA THR A 184 2.25 -9.79 -4.07
C THR A 184 2.12 -8.30 -3.84
N VAL A 185 1.00 -7.70 -4.23
CA VAL A 185 0.76 -6.27 -4.07
C VAL A 185 -0.46 -6.04 -3.18
N VAL A 186 -0.32 -5.24 -2.14
CA VAL A 186 -1.44 -4.70 -1.36
C VAL A 186 -1.53 -3.21 -1.68
N MET A 187 -2.61 -2.84 -2.35
CA MET A 187 -2.85 -1.46 -2.75
C MET A 187 -3.95 -0.84 -1.91
N ILE A 188 -3.61 0.18 -1.13
CA ILE A 188 -4.55 0.96 -0.36
C ILE A 188 -4.87 2.21 -1.17
N THR A 189 -6.09 2.32 -1.64
CA THR A 189 -6.51 3.44 -2.48
C THR A 189 -8.03 3.66 -2.37
N HIS A 190 -8.45 4.86 -2.74
CA HIS A 190 -9.86 5.18 -2.99
C HIS A 190 -10.14 5.42 -4.48
N GLN A 191 -9.17 5.15 -5.36
CA GLN A 191 -9.27 5.28 -6.82
C GLN A 191 -9.81 3.98 -7.42
N MET A 192 -11.10 3.92 -7.70
CA MET A 192 -11.74 2.65 -8.15
C MET A 192 -11.25 2.18 -9.51
N GLU A 193 -10.88 3.11 -10.42
CA GLU A 193 -10.26 2.74 -11.71
C GLU A 193 -8.98 1.93 -11.55
N GLU A 194 -8.14 2.28 -10.56
CA GLU A 194 -6.89 1.55 -10.27
C GLU A 194 -7.19 0.16 -9.74
N VAL A 195 -8.19 0.06 -8.88
CA VAL A 195 -8.64 -1.21 -8.31
C VAL A 195 -9.19 -2.14 -9.39
N GLU A 196 -10.04 -1.62 -10.27
CA GLU A 196 -10.62 -2.40 -11.38
C GLU A 196 -9.55 -2.88 -12.37
N ARG A 197 -8.48 -2.09 -12.56
CA ARG A 197 -7.39 -2.42 -13.45
C ARG A 197 -6.43 -3.47 -12.87
N LEU A 198 -6.09 -3.37 -11.58
CA LEU A 198 -4.97 -4.11 -11.00
C LEU A 198 -5.37 -5.21 -10.02
N CYS A 199 -6.50 -5.05 -9.31
CA CYS A 199 -6.79 -5.92 -8.18
C CYS A 199 -7.55 -7.19 -8.57
N ASP A 200 -7.07 -8.33 -8.09
CA ASP A 200 -7.76 -9.62 -8.20
C ASP A 200 -8.87 -9.74 -7.15
N ARG A 201 -8.56 -9.32 -5.92
CA ARG A 201 -9.45 -9.35 -4.76
C ARG A 201 -9.42 -8.04 -4.02
N ILE A 202 -10.51 -7.74 -3.32
CA ILE A 202 -10.66 -6.50 -2.55
C ILE A 202 -11.26 -6.76 -1.18
N LEU A 203 -10.95 -5.87 -0.25
CA LEU A 203 -11.64 -5.71 1.01
C LEU A 203 -12.11 -4.25 1.14
N LEU A 204 -13.37 -4.05 1.41
CA LEU A 204 -13.96 -2.75 1.70
C LEU A 204 -14.14 -2.60 3.20
N LEU A 205 -13.35 -1.73 3.82
CA LEU A 205 -13.34 -1.46 5.26
C LEU A 205 -14.14 -0.22 5.60
N LYS A 206 -15.14 -0.32 6.47
CA LYS A 206 -15.89 0.82 7.01
C LYS A 206 -16.09 0.67 8.52
N ASP A 207 -15.85 1.74 9.26
CA ASP A 207 -16.04 1.82 10.71
C ASP A 207 -15.37 0.65 11.46
N GLY A 208 -14.12 0.31 11.06
CA GLY A 208 -13.32 -0.75 11.65
C GLY A 208 -13.79 -2.18 11.37
N ALA A 209 -14.69 -2.39 10.40
CA ALA A 209 -15.19 -3.71 10.03
C ALA A 209 -15.23 -3.91 8.50
N ALA A 210 -15.04 -5.15 8.05
CA ALA A 210 -15.17 -5.52 6.66
C ALA A 210 -16.64 -5.45 6.21
N ARG A 211 -16.91 -4.77 5.09
CA ARG A 211 -18.25 -4.67 4.47
C ARG A 211 -18.38 -5.53 3.22
N ALA A 212 -17.27 -5.74 2.53
CA ALA A 212 -17.18 -6.67 1.42
C ALA A 212 -15.76 -7.26 1.38
N TYR A 213 -15.65 -8.51 0.95
CA TYR A 213 -14.38 -9.20 0.79
C TYR A 213 -14.51 -10.30 -0.25
N GLY A 214 -13.60 -10.34 -1.22
CA GLY A 214 -13.61 -11.35 -2.27
C GLY A 214 -13.00 -10.85 -3.57
N THR A 215 -13.20 -11.59 -4.67
CA THR A 215 -12.78 -11.10 -6.00
C THR A 215 -13.60 -9.87 -6.39
N VAL A 216 -13.05 -9.00 -7.22
CA VAL A 216 -13.77 -7.82 -7.73
C VAL A 216 -15.12 -8.23 -8.31
N ALA A 217 -15.15 -9.32 -9.10
CA ALA A 217 -16.37 -9.83 -9.71
C ALA A 217 -17.38 -10.33 -8.66
N SER A 218 -16.93 -11.03 -7.60
CA SER A 218 -17.82 -11.52 -6.54
C SER A 218 -18.42 -10.40 -5.70
N VAL A 219 -17.63 -9.37 -5.42
CA VAL A 219 -18.12 -8.17 -4.70
C VAL A 219 -19.13 -7.42 -5.56
N ARG A 220 -18.86 -7.19 -6.85
CA ARG A 220 -19.86 -6.58 -7.75
C ARG A 220 -21.17 -7.37 -7.79
N LYS A 221 -21.10 -8.70 -7.86
CA LYS A 221 -22.29 -9.57 -7.83
C LYS A 221 -23.08 -9.44 -6.51
N GLN A 222 -22.39 -9.38 -5.36
CA GLN A 222 -23.01 -9.18 -4.04
C GLN A 222 -23.84 -7.88 -3.97
N PHE A 223 -23.43 -6.84 -4.71
CA PHE A 223 -24.09 -5.54 -4.77
C PHE A 223 -24.95 -5.35 -6.03
N GLY A 224 -25.42 -6.43 -6.65
CA GLY A 224 -26.34 -6.38 -7.79
C GLY A 224 -25.70 -5.95 -9.11
N GLY A 225 -24.41 -6.21 -9.31
CA GLY A 225 -23.69 -5.91 -10.56
C GLY A 225 -23.28 -4.44 -10.72
N LYS A 226 -23.33 -3.63 -9.67
CA LYS A 226 -22.92 -2.21 -9.66
C LYS A 226 -21.42 -2.04 -9.91
N SER A 227 -21.02 -0.85 -10.37
CA SER A 227 -19.62 -0.43 -10.43
C SER A 227 -19.00 -0.36 -9.02
N LEU A 228 -17.67 -0.42 -8.90
CA LEU A 228 -17.02 -0.26 -7.60
C LEU A 228 -17.25 1.14 -7.00
N ASP A 229 -17.33 2.18 -7.84
CA ASP A 229 -17.70 3.54 -7.40
C ASP A 229 -19.09 3.59 -6.76
N ASP A 230 -20.09 3.00 -7.41
CA ASP A 230 -21.47 2.94 -6.87
C ASP A 230 -21.52 2.14 -5.57
N ILE A 231 -20.79 1.03 -5.49
CA ILE A 231 -20.68 0.22 -4.26
C ILE A 231 -20.05 1.04 -3.15
N PHE A 232 -18.98 1.74 -3.44
CA PHE A 232 -18.31 2.62 -2.48
C PHE A 232 -19.25 3.71 -1.98
N VAL A 233 -19.91 4.44 -2.90
CA VAL A 233 -20.92 5.45 -2.55
C VAL A 233 -22.03 4.82 -1.71
N GLN A 234 -22.62 3.70 -2.13
CA GLN A 234 -23.69 3.04 -1.39
C GLN A 234 -23.28 2.65 0.02
N VAL A 235 -22.07 2.11 0.21
CA VAL A 235 -21.57 1.71 1.52
C VAL A 235 -21.34 2.92 2.42
N TYR A 236 -20.84 4.05 1.88
CA TYR A 236 -20.48 5.22 2.69
C TYR A 236 -21.60 6.26 2.84
N SER A 237 -22.57 6.36 1.91
CA SER A 237 -23.69 7.34 1.99
C SER A 237 -24.73 6.97 3.04
N ARG A 238 -24.97 5.70 3.33
CA ARG A 238 -26.00 5.27 4.30
C ARG A 238 -25.79 5.79 5.74
N ASN A 239 -24.65 6.35 6.08
CA ASN A 239 -24.40 6.92 7.41
C ASN A 239 -24.91 8.36 7.59
N ASN A 240 -25.25 9.06 6.51
CA ASN A 240 -25.80 10.43 6.64
C ASN A 240 -27.27 10.42 7.07
N GLU A 241 -28.00 9.37 6.75
CA GLU A 241 -29.41 9.25 7.14
C GLU A 241 -29.61 8.80 8.62
N GLU A 242 -28.72 7.92 9.11
CA GLU A 242 -28.79 7.46 10.51
C GLU A 242 -28.34 8.53 11.53
N LYS A 243 -27.45 9.45 11.13
CA LYS A 243 -27.02 10.58 12.00
C LYS A 243 -27.94 11.78 11.99
N GLN A 244 -28.88 11.87 11.05
CA GLN A 244 -29.91 12.93 11.03
C GLN A 244 -31.18 12.53 11.79
N ASN A 245 -31.33 11.24 12.11
CA ASN A 245 -32.50 10.68 12.82
C ASN A 245 -32.20 10.25 14.26
N ALA A 246 -31.03 10.61 14.83
CA ALA A 246 -30.63 10.38 16.21
C ALA A 246 -30.30 11.74 16.90
#